data_b3fbb66ae1eee373a65d6aa6e7631430
#
_entry.id   b3fbb66ae1eee373a65d6aa6e7631430
#
_cell.length_a   1.000
_cell.length_b   1.000
_cell.length_c   1.000
_cell.angle_alpha   90.00
_cell.angle_beta   90.00
_cell.angle_gamma   90.00
#
_symmetry.space_group_name_H-M   'P 1'
#
loop_
_entity.id
_entity.type
_entity.pdbx_description
1 polymer ?
#
loop_
_entity_poly.entity_id
_entity_poly.type
_entity_poly.pdbx_seq_one_letter_code
_entity_poly.pdbx_strand_id
1 'polypeptide(L)'
;MREIVVDVRGTNVRALTAGTGPKLLFLHGIDGPSADPLLSALSERFTVIAPEIPGFSRSLIPDWMMSVSDAAFFTLDLIAALGAGQVHLAGHSIGGWIAAEAAIRSTSALSSLSLLAPAGVMPKQAPAVDVFLLSGEEGVRALFHDQALADKEIAARAELPLDITLQNRAGLARLAWSPRMASVMLAHWLHRIDAPTFITWGEQDKILPFSTHEIFTREIAGAQFKPLPNCGHAIPQERGAEVARDMIAFIEGAK
;
A
#
# COMPACT_ATOMS: atom_id res chain seq x y z
N MET A 1 13.49 5.45 -11.80
CA MET A 1 12.83 4.15 -12.02
C MET A 1 12.50 4.00 -13.49
N ARG A 2 12.38 2.77 -14.02
CA ARG A 2 11.95 2.47 -15.39
C ARG A 2 10.63 1.71 -15.37
N GLU A 3 9.86 1.79 -16.46
CA GLU A 3 8.65 1.00 -16.63
C GLU A 3 8.97 -0.41 -17.14
N ILE A 4 8.21 -1.39 -16.65
CA ILE A 4 8.15 -2.76 -17.13
C ILE A 4 6.69 -3.19 -17.26
N VAL A 5 6.46 -4.27 -18.02
CA VAL A 5 5.15 -4.94 -18.09
C VAL A 5 5.35 -6.39 -17.67
N VAL A 6 4.49 -6.86 -16.78
CA VAL A 6 4.46 -8.27 -16.32
C VAL A 6 3.15 -8.88 -16.78
N ASP A 7 3.20 -9.99 -17.49
CA ASP A 7 2.00 -10.77 -17.80
C ASP A 7 1.57 -11.56 -16.55
N VAL A 8 0.36 -11.32 -16.08
CA VAL A 8 -0.25 -12.07 -14.99
C VAL A 8 -1.49 -12.76 -15.53
N ARG A 9 -1.31 -14.01 -15.98
CA ARG A 9 -2.40 -14.85 -16.51
C ARG A 9 -3.21 -14.17 -17.63
N GLY A 10 -2.51 -13.53 -18.55
CA GLY A 10 -3.11 -12.79 -19.68
C GLY A 10 -3.49 -11.35 -19.37
N THR A 11 -3.28 -10.88 -18.14
CA THR A 11 -3.43 -9.46 -17.78
C THR A 11 -2.07 -8.79 -17.75
N ASN A 12 -1.85 -7.79 -18.62
CA ASN A 12 -0.63 -7.01 -18.64
C ASN A 12 -0.62 -5.99 -17.49
N VAL A 13 0.27 -6.17 -16.52
CA VAL A 13 0.46 -5.26 -15.39
C VAL A 13 1.65 -4.37 -15.65
N ARG A 14 1.43 -3.05 -15.72
CA ARG A 14 2.50 -2.06 -15.77
C ARG A 14 3.10 -1.89 -14.38
N ALA A 15 4.40 -1.74 -14.28
CA ALA A 15 5.07 -1.50 -13.02
C ALA A 15 6.27 -0.58 -13.19
N LEU A 16 6.55 0.23 -12.16
CA LEU A 16 7.82 0.92 -12.01
C LEU A 16 8.82 -0.02 -11.34
N THR A 17 10.05 -0.05 -11.83
CA THR A 17 11.12 -0.84 -11.21
C THR A 17 12.43 -0.09 -11.15
N ALA A 18 13.18 -0.32 -10.09
CA ALA A 18 14.54 0.19 -9.91
C ALA A 18 15.34 -0.69 -8.95
N GLY A 19 16.66 -0.53 -8.97
CA GLY A 19 17.59 -1.19 -8.07
C GLY A 19 17.92 -2.62 -8.47
N THR A 20 18.73 -3.26 -7.62
CA THR A 20 19.18 -4.65 -7.74
C THR A 20 19.16 -5.31 -6.36
N GLY A 21 19.06 -6.63 -6.30
CA GLY A 21 18.99 -7.39 -5.06
C GLY A 21 17.71 -8.19 -4.92
N PRO A 22 17.35 -8.62 -3.69
CA PRO A 22 16.09 -9.33 -3.45
C PRO A 22 14.89 -8.54 -3.95
N LYS A 23 13.85 -9.22 -4.42
CA LYS A 23 12.67 -8.53 -4.94
C LYS A 23 11.80 -8.00 -3.80
N LEU A 24 11.45 -6.72 -3.89
CA LEU A 24 10.49 -6.05 -3.02
C LEU A 24 9.32 -5.55 -3.88
N LEU A 25 8.15 -6.12 -3.65
CA LEU A 25 6.90 -5.72 -4.30
C LEU A 25 6.22 -4.67 -3.42
N PHE A 26 5.99 -3.46 -3.95
CA PHE A 26 5.33 -2.37 -3.23
C PHE A 26 3.97 -2.06 -3.84
N LEU A 27 2.91 -2.24 -3.07
CA LEU A 27 1.54 -1.91 -3.45
C LEU A 27 1.19 -0.48 -3.01
N HIS A 28 0.89 0.37 -3.98
CA HIS A 28 0.63 1.80 -3.78
C HIS A 28 -0.70 2.10 -3.08
N GLY A 29 -0.89 3.34 -2.63
CA GLY A 29 -2.16 3.89 -2.17
C GLY A 29 -3.10 4.27 -3.33
N ILE A 30 -4.03 5.20 -3.06
CA ILE A 30 -5.10 5.56 -4.02
C ILE A 30 -4.61 6.32 -5.26
N ASP A 31 -3.39 6.83 -5.27
CA ASP A 31 -2.89 7.71 -6.34
C ASP A 31 -2.09 6.97 -7.43
N GLY A 32 -1.89 5.68 -7.26
CA GLY A 32 -1.03 4.90 -8.16
C GLY A 32 0.44 4.89 -7.70
N PRO A 33 1.31 4.14 -8.41
CA PRO A 33 2.72 4.10 -8.10
C PRO A 33 3.40 5.40 -8.54
N SER A 34 4.32 5.91 -7.71
CA SER A 34 5.13 7.09 -7.99
C SER A 34 6.59 6.85 -7.64
N ALA A 35 7.49 7.61 -8.26
CA ALA A 35 8.91 7.61 -7.91
C ALA A 35 9.12 8.50 -6.67
N ASP A 36 8.57 8.10 -5.55
CA ASP A 36 8.65 8.81 -4.28
C ASP A 36 9.96 8.54 -3.51
N PRO A 37 10.23 9.29 -2.42
CA PRO A 37 11.44 9.09 -1.61
C PRO A 37 11.57 7.70 -1.00
N LEU A 38 10.45 7.03 -0.70
CA LEU A 38 10.44 5.66 -0.16
C LEU A 38 11.00 4.66 -1.18
N LEU A 39 10.42 4.63 -2.39
CA LEU A 39 10.81 3.68 -3.42
C LEU A 39 12.25 3.96 -3.92
N SER A 40 12.63 5.24 -3.98
CA SER A 40 14.00 5.62 -4.35
C SER A 40 15.01 5.06 -3.36
N ALA A 41 14.80 5.23 -2.05
CA ALA A 41 15.70 4.74 -1.02
C ALA A 41 15.72 3.21 -0.91
N LEU A 42 14.55 2.53 -1.05
CA LEU A 42 14.48 1.07 -1.07
C LEU A 42 15.23 0.47 -2.26
N SER A 43 15.29 1.18 -3.40
CA SER A 43 15.99 0.70 -4.61
C SER A 43 17.51 0.64 -4.46
N GLU A 44 18.08 1.21 -3.41
CA GLU A 44 19.50 1.08 -3.09
C GLU A 44 19.87 -0.35 -2.61
N ARG A 45 18.91 -1.12 -2.10
CA ARG A 45 19.13 -2.45 -1.51
C ARG A 45 18.30 -3.56 -2.15
N PHE A 46 17.21 -3.22 -2.83
CA PHE A 46 16.25 -4.17 -3.39
C PHE A 46 16.02 -3.92 -4.89
N THR A 47 15.62 -4.97 -5.59
CA THR A 47 14.91 -4.80 -6.85
C THR A 47 13.47 -4.44 -6.50
N VAL A 48 13.18 -3.14 -6.44
CA VAL A 48 11.83 -2.62 -6.17
C VAL A 48 10.96 -2.80 -7.40
N ILE A 49 9.75 -3.31 -7.20
CA ILE A 49 8.72 -3.45 -8.23
C ILE A 49 7.44 -2.83 -7.66
N ALA A 50 6.97 -1.74 -8.24
CA ALA A 50 5.75 -1.06 -7.86
C ALA A 50 4.73 -1.17 -9.00
N PRO A 51 3.85 -2.19 -8.99
CA PRO A 51 2.84 -2.39 -10.01
C PRO A 51 1.75 -1.34 -9.93
N GLU A 52 1.16 -0.99 -11.06
CA GLU A 52 -0.15 -0.38 -11.09
C GLU A 52 -1.18 -1.44 -10.67
N ILE A 53 -1.79 -1.27 -9.50
CA ILE A 53 -2.90 -2.14 -9.08
C ILE A 53 -4.01 -2.02 -10.13
N PRO A 54 -4.60 -3.13 -10.64
CA PRO A 54 -5.68 -3.05 -11.60
C PRO A 54 -6.81 -2.12 -11.16
N GLY A 55 -7.20 -1.19 -12.04
CA GLY A 55 -8.16 -0.14 -11.74
C GLY A 55 -7.53 1.20 -11.36
N PHE A 56 -6.20 1.27 -11.23
CA PHE A 56 -5.49 2.50 -10.92
C PHE A 56 -4.55 2.90 -12.05
N SER A 57 -4.22 4.19 -12.11
CA SER A 57 -3.34 4.80 -13.12
C SER A 57 -3.83 4.49 -14.54
N ARG A 58 -3.09 3.72 -15.32
CA ARG A 58 -3.45 3.32 -16.69
C ARG A 58 -3.84 1.85 -16.81
N SER A 59 -3.84 1.11 -15.69
CA SER A 59 -4.19 -0.30 -15.66
C SER A 59 -5.70 -0.49 -15.59
N LEU A 60 -6.27 -1.20 -16.57
CA LEU A 60 -7.69 -1.56 -16.54
C LEU A 60 -7.93 -2.60 -15.45
N ILE A 61 -9.10 -2.51 -14.82
CA ILE A 61 -9.54 -3.50 -13.87
C ILE A 61 -10.26 -4.63 -14.61
N PRO A 62 -9.86 -5.91 -14.44
CA PRO A 62 -10.59 -7.03 -15.04
C PRO A 62 -12.03 -7.12 -14.53
N ASP A 63 -12.96 -7.54 -15.38
CA ASP A 63 -14.38 -7.58 -15.04
C ASP A 63 -14.71 -8.45 -13.81
N TRP A 64 -13.94 -9.49 -13.59
CA TRP A 64 -14.09 -10.40 -12.44
C TRP A 64 -13.52 -9.83 -11.13
N MET A 65 -12.67 -8.79 -11.15
CA MET A 65 -12.06 -8.21 -9.95
C MET A 65 -13.02 -7.19 -9.33
N MET A 66 -13.69 -7.55 -8.26
CA MET A 66 -14.75 -6.77 -7.61
C MET A 66 -14.44 -6.37 -6.17
N SER A 67 -13.33 -6.84 -5.60
CA SER A 67 -13.00 -6.65 -4.19
C SER A 67 -11.49 -6.59 -3.95
N VAL A 68 -11.09 -6.08 -2.78
CA VAL A 68 -9.71 -6.17 -2.30
C VAL A 68 -9.25 -7.62 -2.16
N SER A 69 -10.16 -8.53 -1.86
CA SER A 69 -9.89 -9.98 -1.81
C SER A 69 -9.44 -10.52 -3.17
N ASP A 70 -10.09 -10.10 -4.26
CA ASP A 70 -9.70 -10.48 -5.62
C ASP A 70 -8.34 -9.88 -5.99
N ALA A 71 -8.11 -8.61 -5.63
CA ALA A 71 -6.81 -7.96 -5.83
C ALA A 71 -5.67 -8.65 -5.04
N ALA A 72 -5.98 -9.21 -3.87
CA ALA A 72 -5.03 -10.00 -3.08
C ALA A 72 -4.64 -11.32 -3.77
N PHE A 73 -5.60 -12.08 -4.31
CA PHE A 73 -5.30 -13.26 -5.13
C PHE A 73 -4.51 -12.89 -6.38
N PHE A 74 -4.89 -11.81 -7.05
CA PHE A 74 -4.14 -11.31 -8.20
C PHE A 74 -2.69 -10.92 -7.84
N THR A 75 -2.48 -10.36 -6.65
CA THR A 75 -1.13 -10.05 -6.13
C THR A 75 -0.29 -11.32 -5.95
N LEU A 76 -0.89 -12.41 -5.46
CA LEU A 76 -0.19 -13.71 -5.36
C LEU A 76 0.16 -14.28 -6.74
N ASP A 77 -0.72 -14.16 -7.71
CA ASP A 77 -0.43 -14.54 -9.11
C ASP A 77 0.68 -13.66 -9.71
N LEU A 78 0.71 -12.36 -9.41
CA LEU A 78 1.80 -11.46 -9.81
C LEU A 78 3.14 -11.88 -9.18
N ILE A 79 3.17 -12.22 -7.88
CA ILE A 79 4.37 -12.73 -7.21
C ILE A 79 4.89 -13.99 -7.92
N ALA A 80 4.00 -14.91 -8.26
CA ALA A 80 4.34 -16.11 -8.99
C ALA A 80 4.91 -15.79 -10.40
N ALA A 81 4.27 -14.86 -11.13
CA ALA A 81 4.72 -14.42 -12.46
C ALA A 81 6.10 -13.74 -12.44
N LEU A 82 6.48 -13.11 -11.33
CA LEU A 82 7.83 -12.56 -11.15
C LEU A 82 8.92 -13.61 -11.02
N GLY A 83 8.58 -14.89 -10.79
CA GLY A 83 9.52 -16.00 -10.72
C GLY A 83 10.56 -15.90 -9.59
N ALA A 84 10.21 -15.23 -8.49
CA ALA A 84 11.16 -14.92 -7.42
C ALA A 84 11.23 -15.97 -6.29
N GLY A 85 10.32 -16.94 -6.30
CA GLY A 85 10.06 -17.77 -5.11
C GLY A 85 9.35 -16.95 -4.06
N GLN A 86 10.10 -16.41 -3.07
CA GLN A 86 9.59 -15.48 -2.09
C GLN A 86 9.98 -14.03 -2.39
N VAL A 87 9.11 -13.09 -2.00
CA VAL A 87 9.36 -11.64 -2.12
C VAL A 87 9.18 -10.96 -0.77
N HIS A 88 9.81 -9.80 -0.60
CA HIS A 88 9.40 -8.83 0.41
C HIS A 88 8.17 -8.11 -0.13
N LEU A 89 7.03 -8.21 0.58
CA LEU A 89 5.79 -7.53 0.20
C LEU A 89 5.61 -6.31 1.08
N ALA A 90 5.39 -5.17 0.47
CA ALA A 90 5.09 -3.93 1.18
C ALA A 90 3.84 -3.27 0.58
N GLY A 91 3.10 -2.53 1.40
CA GLY A 91 1.95 -1.80 0.89
C GLY A 91 1.55 -0.63 1.77
N HIS A 92 1.05 0.42 1.12
CA HIS A 92 0.56 1.63 1.76
C HIS A 92 -0.96 1.75 1.59
N SER A 93 -1.69 2.12 2.65
CA SER A 93 -3.12 2.39 2.58
C SER A 93 -3.93 1.20 2.01
N ILE A 94 -4.66 1.37 0.89
CA ILE A 94 -5.34 0.26 0.19
C ILE A 94 -4.36 -0.81 -0.28
N GLY A 95 -3.15 -0.44 -0.72
CA GLY A 95 -2.10 -1.40 -1.05
C GLY A 95 -1.64 -2.20 0.18
N GLY A 96 -1.61 -1.58 1.37
CA GLY A 96 -1.38 -2.25 2.64
C GLY A 96 -2.49 -3.24 3.00
N TRP A 97 -3.75 -2.89 2.72
CA TRP A 97 -4.88 -3.80 2.88
C TRP A 97 -4.76 -5.00 1.95
N ILE A 98 -4.49 -4.78 0.65
CA ILE A 98 -4.27 -5.86 -0.33
C ILE A 98 -3.10 -6.76 0.12
N ALA A 99 -2.00 -6.16 0.61
CA ALA A 99 -0.84 -6.91 1.10
C ALA A 99 -1.19 -7.79 2.32
N ALA A 100 -1.94 -7.27 3.28
CA ALA A 100 -2.41 -8.04 4.43
C ALA A 100 -3.37 -9.17 4.01
N GLU A 101 -4.29 -8.90 3.09
CA GLU A 101 -5.20 -9.91 2.52
C GLU A 101 -4.43 -10.99 1.74
N ALA A 102 -3.37 -10.65 1.02
CA ALA A 102 -2.51 -11.64 0.36
C ALA A 102 -1.76 -12.48 1.39
N ALA A 103 -1.22 -11.86 2.44
CA ALA A 103 -0.46 -12.54 3.49
C ALA A 103 -1.30 -13.54 4.29
N ILE A 104 -2.56 -13.24 4.63
CA ILE A 104 -3.45 -14.21 5.31
C ILE A 104 -3.78 -15.44 4.46
N ARG A 105 -3.61 -15.36 3.13
CA ARG A 105 -3.87 -16.45 2.17
C ARG A 105 -2.64 -17.27 1.86
N SER A 106 -1.48 -16.65 1.80
CA SER A 106 -0.23 -17.34 1.48
C SER A 106 0.98 -16.63 2.07
N THR A 107 1.41 -17.06 3.25
CA THR A 107 2.65 -16.58 3.88
C THR A 107 3.89 -17.18 3.20
N SER A 108 3.78 -18.36 2.60
CA SER A 108 4.91 -19.05 1.94
C SER A 108 5.46 -18.30 0.71
N ALA A 109 4.70 -17.37 0.14
CA ALA A 109 5.16 -16.50 -0.96
C ALA A 109 5.96 -15.28 -0.45
N LEU A 110 6.04 -15.07 0.87
CA LEU A 110 6.58 -13.86 1.46
C LEU A 110 7.83 -14.13 2.30
N SER A 111 8.90 -13.37 2.03
CA SER A 111 10.07 -13.31 2.92
C SER A 111 9.81 -12.37 4.10
N SER A 112 9.05 -11.30 3.90
CA SER A 112 8.57 -10.39 4.93
C SER A 112 7.37 -9.59 4.44
N LEU A 113 6.66 -8.96 5.38
CA LEU A 113 5.55 -8.05 5.13
C LEU A 113 5.82 -6.69 5.76
N SER A 114 5.61 -5.59 5.02
CA SER A 114 5.68 -4.23 5.55
C SER A 114 4.38 -3.48 5.28
N LEU A 115 3.72 -3.04 6.33
CA LEU A 115 2.41 -2.38 6.28
C LEU A 115 2.53 -0.92 6.70
N LEU A 116 2.26 0.00 5.78
CA LEU A 116 2.31 1.45 5.98
C LEU A 116 0.87 1.99 6.04
N ALA A 117 0.40 2.31 7.24
CA ALA A 117 -0.98 2.75 7.48
C ALA A 117 -2.01 1.95 6.65
N PRO A 118 -2.05 0.60 6.79
CA PRO A 118 -2.94 -0.24 5.99
C PRO A 118 -4.41 0.07 6.26
N ALA A 119 -5.23 0.16 5.21
CA ALA A 119 -6.68 0.20 5.32
C ALA A 119 -7.23 -1.21 5.64
N GLY A 120 -8.53 -1.39 5.57
CA GLY A 120 -9.20 -2.69 5.67
C GLY A 120 -9.67 -3.05 7.07
N VAL A 121 -9.19 -2.36 8.10
CA VAL A 121 -9.66 -2.54 9.49
C VAL A 121 -10.14 -1.21 10.04
N MET A 122 -11.31 -1.22 10.68
CA MET A 122 -11.91 -0.04 11.31
C MET A 122 -12.03 -0.26 12.81
N PRO A 123 -11.41 0.59 13.64
CA PRO A 123 -11.66 0.58 15.07
C PRO A 123 -13.09 1.05 15.37
N LYS A 124 -13.78 0.38 16.29
CA LYS A 124 -15.18 0.68 16.63
C LYS A 124 -15.38 2.10 17.16
N GLN A 125 -14.37 2.71 17.76
CA GLN A 125 -14.45 3.96 18.53
C GLN A 125 -13.90 5.19 17.79
N ALA A 126 -13.29 5.02 16.64
CA ALA A 126 -12.71 6.11 15.86
C ALA A 126 -13.04 5.91 14.39
N PRO A 127 -14.13 6.47 13.89
CA PRO A 127 -14.48 6.34 12.47
C PRO A 127 -13.38 6.99 11.62
N ALA A 128 -12.95 6.27 10.59
CA ALA A 128 -12.08 6.83 9.56
C ALA A 128 -12.84 7.92 8.77
N VAL A 129 -12.08 8.84 8.21
CA VAL A 129 -12.66 9.81 7.26
C VAL A 129 -13.16 9.05 6.04
N ASP A 130 -14.34 9.40 5.58
CA ASP A 130 -14.89 8.82 4.34
C ASP A 130 -14.16 9.39 3.12
N VAL A 131 -13.15 8.69 2.65
CA VAL A 131 -12.32 9.11 1.50
C VAL A 131 -13.12 9.30 0.22
N PHE A 132 -14.30 8.69 0.11
CA PHE A 132 -15.18 8.86 -1.05
C PHE A 132 -15.90 10.22 -1.06
N LEU A 133 -16.01 10.86 0.10
CA LEU A 133 -16.57 12.20 0.23
C LEU A 133 -15.53 13.31 0.12
N LEU A 134 -14.26 12.99 0.35
CA LEU A 134 -13.17 13.94 0.16
C LEU A 134 -12.91 14.18 -1.34
N SER A 135 -12.79 15.44 -1.72
CA SER A 135 -12.51 15.81 -3.11
C SER A 135 -11.57 17.00 -3.20
N GLY A 136 -10.91 17.13 -4.36
CA GLY A 136 -10.05 18.28 -4.67
C GLY A 136 -8.94 18.48 -3.63
N GLU A 137 -8.64 19.72 -3.33
CA GLU A 137 -7.56 20.13 -2.43
C GLU A 137 -7.79 19.67 -0.98
N GLU A 138 -9.02 19.68 -0.49
CA GLU A 138 -9.34 19.22 0.87
C GLU A 138 -8.92 17.77 1.08
N GLY A 139 -9.19 16.90 0.09
CA GLY A 139 -8.78 15.51 0.13
C GLY A 139 -7.27 15.35 0.19
N VAL A 140 -6.53 16.14 -0.59
CA VAL A 140 -5.05 16.12 -0.55
C VAL A 140 -4.53 16.63 0.80
N ARG A 141 -5.04 17.75 1.28
CA ARG A 141 -4.63 18.31 2.57
C ARG A 141 -4.86 17.37 3.75
N ALA A 142 -5.91 16.57 3.69
CA ALA A 142 -6.19 15.56 4.71
C ALA A 142 -5.16 14.42 4.75
N LEU A 143 -4.51 14.10 3.61
CA LEU A 143 -3.47 13.06 3.53
C LEU A 143 -2.17 13.48 4.24
N PHE A 144 -1.87 14.78 4.29
CA PHE A 144 -0.57 15.29 4.75
C PHE A 144 -0.67 15.95 6.13
N HIS A 145 0.34 15.72 6.97
CA HIS A 145 0.62 16.57 8.14
C HIS A 145 1.35 17.84 7.70
N ASP A 146 2.39 17.71 6.86
CA ASP A 146 3.12 18.83 6.28
C ASP A 146 2.33 19.47 5.13
N GLN A 147 1.75 20.65 5.41
CA GLN A 147 0.93 21.36 4.43
C GLN A 147 1.74 21.94 3.25
N ALA A 148 3.04 22.15 3.40
CA ALA A 148 3.89 22.56 2.28
C ALA A 148 4.11 21.42 1.27
N LEU A 149 4.14 20.16 1.75
CA LEU A 149 4.11 18.99 0.86
C LEU A 149 2.73 18.80 0.23
N ALA A 150 1.64 19.08 0.97
CA ALA A 150 0.30 19.05 0.40
C ALA A 150 0.14 20.06 -0.74
N ASP A 151 0.67 21.28 -0.61
CA ASP A 151 0.63 22.31 -1.68
C ASP A 151 1.35 21.83 -2.94
N LYS A 152 2.50 21.18 -2.79
CA LYS A 152 3.23 20.58 -3.93
C LYS A 152 2.43 19.46 -4.59
N GLU A 153 1.81 18.62 -3.79
CA GLU A 153 0.99 17.52 -4.29
C GLU A 153 -0.27 18.03 -5.02
N ILE A 154 -0.93 19.07 -4.49
CA ILE A 154 -2.06 19.74 -5.14
C ILE A 154 -1.64 20.25 -6.52
N ALA A 155 -0.50 20.95 -6.61
CA ALA A 155 0.02 21.45 -7.87
C ALA A 155 0.34 20.30 -8.86
N ALA A 156 0.98 19.22 -8.38
CA ALA A 156 1.27 18.06 -9.21
C ALA A 156 0.02 17.37 -9.74
N ARG A 157 -1.03 17.22 -8.90
CA ARG A 157 -2.30 16.62 -9.32
C ARG A 157 -3.10 17.47 -10.29
N ALA A 158 -2.94 18.79 -10.27
CA ALA A 158 -3.57 19.68 -11.24
C ALA A 158 -3.07 19.45 -12.67
N GLU A 159 -1.84 18.91 -12.82
CA GLU A 159 -1.24 18.57 -14.11
C GLU A 159 -1.59 17.15 -14.58
N LEU A 160 -2.21 16.33 -13.72
CA LEU A 160 -2.59 14.97 -14.10
C LEU A 160 -3.79 15.00 -15.07
N PRO A 161 -3.79 14.12 -16.09
CA PRO A 161 -4.96 13.92 -16.93
C PRO A 161 -6.19 13.53 -16.09
N LEU A 162 -7.34 14.15 -16.39
CA LEU A 162 -8.58 13.94 -15.63
C LEU A 162 -9.02 12.46 -15.65
N ASP A 163 -8.79 11.75 -16.73
CA ASP A 163 -9.12 10.33 -16.89
C ASP A 163 -8.36 9.46 -15.87
N ILE A 164 -7.10 9.78 -15.57
CA ILE A 164 -6.32 9.07 -14.52
C ILE A 164 -6.95 9.29 -13.14
N THR A 165 -7.32 10.53 -12.82
CA THR A 165 -7.97 10.84 -11.54
C THR A 165 -9.31 10.11 -11.41
N LEU A 166 -10.11 10.11 -12.46
CA LEU A 166 -11.41 9.42 -12.49
C LEU A 166 -11.23 7.89 -12.40
N GLN A 167 -10.24 7.35 -13.09
CA GLN A 167 -9.94 5.92 -13.04
C GLN A 167 -9.53 5.48 -11.64
N ASN A 168 -8.63 6.21 -10.97
CA ASN A 168 -8.21 5.91 -9.60
C ASN A 168 -9.42 5.91 -8.64
N ARG A 169 -10.32 6.88 -8.76
CA ARG A 169 -11.54 6.94 -7.96
C ARG A 169 -12.50 5.78 -8.26
N ALA A 170 -12.69 5.45 -9.52
CA ALA A 170 -13.52 4.32 -9.95
C ALA A 170 -12.95 2.98 -9.47
N GLY A 171 -11.63 2.78 -9.59
CA GLY A 171 -10.94 1.60 -9.09
C GLY A 171 -11.07 1.45 -7.59
N LEU A 172 -10.83 2.53 -6.83
CA LEU A 172 -11.05 2.53 -5.38
C LEU A 172 -12.49 2.18 -5.02
N ALA A 173 -13.47 2.81 -5.67
CA ALA A 173 -14.89 2.55 -5.43
C ALA A 173 -15.24 1.09 -5.75
N ARG A 174 -14.76 0.54 -6.86
CA ARG A 174 -15.03 -0.85 -7.23
C ARG A 174 -14.48 -1.84 -6.22
N LEU A 175 -13.29 -1.61 -5.67
CA LEU A 175 -12.65 -2.54 -4.74
C LEU A 175 -13.10 -2.35 -3.28
N ALA A 176 -13.43 -1.12 -2.85
CA ALA A 176 -13.54 -0.79 -1.43
C ALA A 176 -14.80 0.02 -1.05
N TRP A 177 -15.81 0.10 -1.92
CA TRP A 177 -17.05 0.83 -1.63
C TRP A 177 -17.90 0.16 -0.55
N SER A 178 -17.97 -1.17 -0.53
CA SER A 178 -18.84 -1.87 0.41
C SER A 178 -18.15 -3.13 1.00
N PRO A 179 -17.94 -3.15 2.32
CA PRO A 179 -18.05 -2.02 3.25
C PRO A 179 -16.94 -0.97 2.98
N ARG A 180 -17.24 0.30 3.29
CA ARG A 180 -16.35 1.41 2.94
C ARG A 180 -14.98 1.28 3.59
N MET A 181 -13.94 1.17 2.76
CA MET A 181 -12.52 1.08 3.15
C MET A 181 -12.22 0.05 4.26
N ALA A 182 -13.10 -0.94 4.45
CA ALA A 182 -12.97 -1.94 5.51
C ALA A 182 -13.35 -3.35 5.04
N SER A 183 -12.82 -4.34 5.72
CA SER A 183 -13.23 -5.73 5.64
C SER A 183 -13.80 -6.15 7.00
N VAL A 184 -14.97 -6.74 7.00
CA VAL A 184 -15.55 -7.30 8.23
C VAL A 184 -14.77 -8.52 8.74
N MET A 185 -13.92 -9.10 7.90
CA MET A 185 -13.22 -10.35 8.19
C MET A 185 -11.70 -10.17 8.39
N LEU A 186 -11.08 -9.12 7.85
CA LEU A 186 -9.61 -9.00 7.86
C LEU A 186 -9.03 -9.10 9.27
N ALA A 187 -9.54 -8.29 10.22
CA ALA A 187 -9.06 -8.31 11.60
C ALA A 187 -9.14 -9.71 12.23
N HIS A 188 -10.17 -10.49 11.86
CA HIS A 188 -10.35 -11.85 12.37
C HIS A 188 -9.29 -12.84 11.85
N TRP A 189 -8.71 -12.57 10.67
CA TRP A 189 -7.76 -13.48 10.02
C TRP A 189 -6.29 -13.04 10.10
N LEU A 190 -5.99 -11.85 10.64
CA LEU A 190 -4.60 -11.33 10.73
C LEU A 190 -3.66 -12.29 11.48
N HIS A 191 -4.16 -13.07 12.44
CA HIS A 191 -3.37 -14.09 13.18
C HIS A 191 -2.77 -15.19 12.29
N ARG A 192 -3.20 -15.30 11.01
CA ARG A 192 -2.67 -16.25 10.03
C ARG A 192 -1.39 -15.76 9.36
N ILE A 193 -0.98 -14.52 9.61
CA ILE A 193 0.24 -13.96 9.02
C ILE A 193 1.43 -14.46 9.84
N ASP A 194 2.19 -15.40 9.27
CA ASP A 194 3.40 -15.96 9.88
C ASP A 194 4.68 -15.30 9.36
N ALA A 195 4.61 -14.53 8.26
CA ALA A 195 5.76 -13.79 7.73
C ALA A 195 6.21 -12.72 8.72
N PRO A 196 7.55 -12.52 8.91
CA PRO A 196 8.05 -11.39 9.68
C PRO A 196 7.38 -10.09 9.21
N THR A 197 6.77 -9.34 10.14
CA THR A 197 5.93 -8.19 9.79
C THR A 197 6.41 -6.92 10.46
N PHE A 198 6.59 -5.87 9.66
CA PHE A 198 6.85 -4.48 10.07
C PHE A 198 5.61 -3.63 9.83
N ILE A 199 5.24 -2.81 10.80
CA ILE A 199 4.09 -1.91 10.72
C ILE A 199 4.55 -0.50 11.07
N THR A 200 4.12 0.48 10.30
CA THR A 200 4.37 1.89 10.62
C THR A 200 3.13 2.74 10.34
N TRP A 201 2.98 3.84 11.09
CA TRP A 201 1.80 4.70 11.01
C TRP A 201 2.13 6.12 11.41
N GLY A 202 1.59 7.09 10.66
CA GLY A 202 1.68 8.51 11.03
C GLY A 202 0.79 8.84 12.22
N GLU A 203 1.34 9.44 13.27
CA GLU A 203 0.56 9.83 14.46
C GLU A 203 -0.51 10.86 14.15
N GLN A 204 -0.33 11.66 13.09
CA GLN A 204 -1.25 12.69 12.64
C GLN A 204 -2.08 12.27 11.42
N ASP A 205 -2.22 10.95 11.21
CA ASP A 205 -3.06 10.41 10.13
C ASP A 205 -4.53 10.80 10.35
N LYS A 206 -5.05 11.63 9.45
CA LYS A 206 -6.43 12.11 9.46
C LYS A 206 -7.37 11.23 8.62
N ILE A 207 -6.82 10.28 7.85
CA ILE A 207 -7.58 9.37 6.98
C ILE A 207 -7.94 8.09 7.73
N LEU A 208 -6.93 7.42 8.27
CA LEU A 208 -7.09 6.20 9.05
C LEU A 208 -6.61 6.46 10.47
N PRO A 209 -7.48 6.36 11.48
CA PRO A 209 -7.12 6.67 12.85
C PRO A 209 -5.87 5.95 13.31
N PHE A 210 -4.93 6.67 13.94
CA PHE A 210 -3.68 6.12 14.44
C PHE A 210 -3.90 4.86 15.31
N SER A 211 -4.93 4.85 16.16
CA SER A 211 -5.29 3.70 17.01
C SER A 211 -5.58 2.41 16.24
N THR A 212 -5.78 2.48 14.93
CA THR A 212 -6.00 1.29 14.09
C THR A 212 -4.78 0.35 14.10
N HIS A 213 -3.56 0.88 14.29
CA HIS A 213 -2.35 0.08 14.38
C HIS A 213 -2.42 -0.97 15.48
N GLU A 214 -3.12 -0.70 16.59
CA GLU A 214 -3.26 -1.60 17.75
C GLU A 214 -3.91 -2.94 17.37
N ILE A 215 -4.81 -2.92 16.39
CA ILE A 215 -5.47 -4.15 15.90
C ILE A 215 -4.45 -5.01 15.14
N PHE A 216 -3.71 -4.41 14.22
CA PHE A 216 -2.68 -5.14 13.47
C PHE A 216 -1.58 -5.69 14.37
N THR A 217 -1.07 -4.88 15.30
CA THR A 217 0.02 -5.29 16.21
C THR A 217 -0.41 -6.35 17.20
N ARG A 218 -1.67 -6.34 17.62
CA ARG A 218 -2.21 -7.36 18.52
C ARG A 218 -2.46 -8.69 17.81
N GLU A 219 -2.99 -8.65 16.59
CA GLU A 219 -3.44 -9.83 15.87
C GLU A 219 -2.32 -10.51 15.05
N ILE A 220 -1.26 -9.78 14.67
CA ILE A 220 -0.12 -10.34 13.93
C ILE A 220 1.00 -10.67 14.93
N ALA A 221 1.23 -11.94 15.14
CA ALA A 221 2.23 -12.40 16.10
C ALA A 221 3.65 -11.94 15.73
N GLY A 222 4.37 -11.31 16.68
CA GLY A 222 5.74 -10.84 16.45
C GLY A 222 5.87 -9.62 15.54
N ALA A 223 4.77 -8.95 15.20
CA ALA A 223 4.83 -7.72 14.41
C ALA A 223 5.61 -6.63 15.15
N GLN A 224 6.56 -6.01 14.44
CA GLN A 224 7.29 -4.85 14.93
C GLN A 224 6.58 -3.58 14.50
N PHE A 225 6.31 -2.69 15.44
CA PHE A 225 5.63 -1.42 15.18
C PHE A 225 6.53 -0.23 15.44
N LYS A 226 6.52 0.73 14.52
CA LYS A 226 7.19 2.03 14.66
C LYS A 226 6.23 3.17 14.35
N PRO A 227 5.87 4.02 15.32
CA PRO A 227 5.10 5.24 15.07
C PRO A 227 5.96 6.29 14.36
N LEU A 228 5.32 7.15 13.56
CA LEU A 228 5.94 8.27 12.86
C LEU A 228 5.37 9.58 13.40
N PRO A 229 6.07 10.26 14.31
CA PRO A 229 5.65 11.58 14.78
C PRO A 229 5.73 12.61 13.65
N ASN A 230 4.84 13.61 13.67
CA ASN A 230 4.72 14.65 12.66
C ASN A 230 4.61 14.08 11.23
N CYS A 231 3.75 13.09 11.07
CA CYS A 231 3.46 12.43 9.80
C CYS A 231 1.97 12.17 9.66
N GLY A 232 1.41 12.46 8.50
CA GLY A 232 0.03 12.16 8.13
C GLY A 232 -0.10 10.76 7.49
N HIS A 233 -1.11 10.63 6.63
CA HIS A 233 -1.35 9.41 5.87
C HIS A 233 -0.35 9.20 4.72
N ALA A 234 0.16 10.30 4.14
CA ALA A 234 1.05 10.29 2.97
C ALA A 234 2.50 9.88 3.34
N ILE A 235 2.66 8.76 4.06
CA ILE A 235 3.94 8.26 4.58
C ILE A 235 5.04 8.20 3.52
N PRO A 236 4.82 7.68 2.29
CA PRO A 236 5.87 7.59 1.27
C PRO A 236 6.46 8.95 0.88
N GLN A 237 5.65 10.00 0.90
CA GLN A 237 6.04 11.36 0.53
C GLN A 237 6.62 12.13 1.71
N GLU A 238 6.00 12.02 2.91
CA GLU A 238 6.40 12.80 4.08
C GLU A 238 7.65 12.25 4.79
N ARG A 239 7.73 10.93 4.94
CA ARG A 239 8.78 10.24 5.72
C ARG A 239 9.41 9.06 4.96
N GLY A 240 9.30 9.03 3.64
CA GLY A 240 9.69 7.87 2.81
C GLY A 240 11.12 7.41 3.02
N ALA A 241 12.11 8.31 3.02
CA ALA A 241 13.51 7.93 3.23
C ALA A 241 13.79 7.39 4.66
N GLU A 242 13.07 7.86 5.68
CA GLU A 242 13.17 7.33 7.04
C GLU A 242 12.57 5.92 7.09
N VAL A 243 11.36 5.75 6.58
CA VAL A 243 10.66 4.46 6.56
C VAL A 243 11.44 3.43 5.74
N ALA A 244 12.07 3.84 4.64
CA ALA A 244 12.94 2.94 3.86
C ALA A 244 14.10 2.39 4.71
N ARG A 245 14.79 3.25 5.49
CA ARG A 245 15.86 2.79 6.40
C ARG A 245 15.35 1.81 7.45
N ASP A 246 14.18 2.07 8.02
CA ASP A 246 13.56 1.18 9.01
C ASP A 246 13.17 -0.17 8.39
N MET A 247 12.57 -0.17 7.21
CA MET A 247 12.22 -1.38 6.48
C MET A 247 13.48 -2.19 6.11
N ILE A 248 14.54 -1.55 5.63
CA ILE A 248 15.82 -2.20 5.32
C ILE A 248 16.38 -2.87 6.58
N ALA A 249 16.49 -2.12 7.68
CA ALA A 249 16.99 -2.65 8.95
C ALA A 249 16.16 -3.84 9.46
N PHE A 250 14.83 -3.74 9.38
CA PHE A 250 13.92 -4.82 9.74
C PHE A 250 14.14 -6.07 8.88
N ILE A 251 14.17 -5.91 7.56
CA ILE A 251 14.32 -7.03 6.61
C ILE A 251 15.69 -7.72 6.78
N GLU A 252 16.76 -6.95 6.97
CA GLU A 252 18.10 -7.51 7.18
C GLU A 252 18.27 -8.16 8.55
N GLY A 253 17.54 -7.69 9.57
CA GLY A 253 17.53 -8.26 10.91
C GLY A 253 16.62 -9.47 11.10
N ALA A 254 15.71 -9.73 10.20
CA ALA A 254 14.75 -10.85 10.25
C ALA A 254 15.29 -12.16 9.63
N LYS A 255 16.57 -12.19 9.24
CA LYS A 255 17.23 -13.36 8.62
C LYS A 255 17.64 -14.40 9.63
#